data_e27087e99a37b847f04e73fd3b965581
#
_entry.id   e27087e99a37b847f04e73fd3b965581
#
_cell.length_a   1.000
_cell.length_b   1.000
_cell.length_c   1.000
_cell.angle_alpha   90.00
_cell.angle_beta   90.00
_cell.angle_gamma   90.00
#
_symmetry.space_group_name_H-M   'P 1'
#
loop_
_entity.id
_entity.type
_entity.pdbx_description
1 polymer ?
#
loop_
_entity_poly.entity_id
_entity_poly.type
_entity_poly.pdbx_seq_one_letter_code
_entity_poly.pdbx_strand_id
1 'polypeptide(L)'
;LSELDKVLGSELLSYATQPVTLLGSSIGTWRHACLSQPHPAAAIQRLQKAYLYQEYASTRPTPQEVSQVAEVMLQEALGQDGVKDLLQQNRFRNAIITARAKGITRGKSGLPLLAGMTTAMALNILSRRSLGLLFDRVAFCHAELEEVPFTQGFNTQRVALNEENLIPALKASGAI
;
A
#
# COMPACT_ATOMS: atom_id res chain seq x y z
N LEU A 1 10.57 -12.43 6.66
CA LEU A 1 10.58 -10.97 6.35
C LEU A 1 10.31 -10.14 7.60
N SER A 2 9.33 -10.50 8.44
CA SER A 2 8.97 -9.73 9.65
C SER A 2 10.13 -9.55 10.63
N GLU A 3 10.99 -10.54 10.83
CA GLU A 3 12.16 -10.41 11.69
C GLU A 3 13.18 -9.40 11.13
N LEU A 4 13.38 -9.42 9.81
CA LEU A 4 14.21 -8.41 9.14
C LEU A 4 13.63 -7.00 9.31
N ASP A 5 12.31 -6.84 9.20
CA ASP A 5 11.66 -5.54 9.39
C ASP A 5 11.77 -5.01 10.81
N LYS A 6 11.68 -5.90 11.80
CA LYS A 6 11.90 -5.52 13.21
C LYS A 6 13.30 -4.95 13.41
N VAL A 7 14.32 -5.66 12.94
CA VAL A 7 15.73 -5.20 13.01
C VAL A 7 15.93 -3.92 12.20
N LEU A 8 15.38 -3.85 10.98
CA LEU A 8 15.44 -2.66 10.14
C LEU A 8 14.87 -1.43 10.85
N GLY A 9 13.67 -1.57 11.45
CA GLY A 9 13.00 -0.46 12.13
C GLY A 9 13.65 -0.06 13.45
N SER A 10 14.07 -1.02 14.28
CA SER A 10 14.58 -0.75 15.61
C SER A 10 16.08 -0.40 15.64
N GLU A 11 16.85 -0.94 14.71
CA GLU A 11 18.30 -0.78 14.70
C GLU A 11 18.78 0.12 13.55
N LEU A 12 18.61 -0.32 12.31
CA LEU A 12 19.20 0.34 11.14
C LEU A 12 18.59 1.72 10.85
N LEU A 13 17.27 1.79 10.76
CA LEU A 13 16.59 3.07 10.50
C LEU A 13 16.62 3.98 11.73
N SER A 14 16.85 3.45 12.95
CA SER A 14 16.95 4.26 14.16
C SER A 14 18.11 5.25 14.12
N TYR A 15 19.18 4.94 13.42
CA TYR A 15 20.35 5.80 13.27
C TYR A 15 20.28 6.80 12.11
N ALA A 16 19.24 6.75 11.29
CA ALA A 16 19.10 7.69 10.18
C ALA A 16 18.98 9.14 10.72
N THR A 17 19.89 10.01 10.32
CA THR A 17 19.93 11.43 10.71
C THR A 17 19.11 12.30 9.77
N GLN A 18 18.81 11.82 8.58
CA GLN A 18 17.97 12.48 7.57
C GLN A 18 16.62 11.79 7.45
N PRO A 19 15.57 12.51 7.01
CA PRO A 19 14.29 11.90 6.71
C PRO A 19 14.41 10.78 5.68
N VAL A 20 13.78 9.65 5.96
CA VAL A 20 13.81 8.45 5.09
C VAL A 20 12.51 8.37 4.29
N THR A 21 12.61 8.30 2.97
CA THR A 21 11.45 8.05 2.11
C THR A 21 11.19 6.55 1.99
N LEU A 22 9.99 6.13 2.39
CA LEU A 22 9.51 4.75 2.28
C LEU A 22 8.53 4.65 1.11
N LEU A 23 9.05 4.27 -0.06
CA LEU A 23 8.26 4.05 -1.27
C LEU A 23 7.84 2.59 -1.36
N GLY A 24 6.54 2.32 -1.43
CA GLY A 24 6.03 0.96 -1.48
C GLY A 24 4.76 0.77 -2.28
N SER A 25 4.48 -0.49 -2.59
CA SER A 25 3.21 -0.99 -3.12
C SER A 25 2.85 -2.30 -2.46
N SER A 26 1.57 -2.67 -2.49
CA SER A 26 1.05 -3.91 -1.91
C SER A 26 1.42 -4.04 -0.43
N ILE A 27 1.70 -5.26 0.04
CA ILE A 27 2.11 -5.54 1.44
C ILE A 27 3.33 -4.71 1.88
N GLY A 28 4.16 -4.24 0.95
CA GLY A 28 5.27 -3.35 1.23
C GLY A 28 4.83 -2.06 1.91
N THR A 29 3.70 -1.48 1.49
CA THR A 29 3.17 -0.25 2.11
C THR A 29 2.67 -0.47 3.53
N TRP A 30 2.09 -1.64 3.82
CA TRP A 30 1.65 -2.01 5.16
C TRP A 30 2.82 -2.15 6.12
N ARG A 31 3.90 -2.78 5.64
CA ARG A 31 5.17 -2.88 6.40
C ARG A 31 5.78 -1.49 6.64
N HIS A 32 5.79 -0.62 5.62
CA HIS A 32 6.27 0.75 5.75
C HIS A 32 5.43 1.57 6.75
N ALA A 33 4.11 1.40 6.73
CA ALA A 33 3.23 2.03 7.71
C ALA A 33 3.54 1.57 9.15
N CYS A 34 3.85 0.28 9.35
CA CYS A 34 4.29 -0.24 10.65
C CYS A 34 5.67 0.29 11.05
N LEU A 35 6.63 0.38 10.09
CA LEU A 35 7.97 0.93 10.34
C LEU A 35 7.94 2.41 10.75
N SER A 36 6.91 3.14 10.33
CA SER A 36 6.71 4.56 10.64
C SER A 36 6.04 4.81 12.00
N GLN A 37 5.74 3.75 12.77
CA GLN A 37 5.17 3.90 14.11
C GLN A 37 6.25 4.20 15.16
N PRO A 38 5.89 4.78 16.32
CA PRO A 38 6.82 5.00 17.44
C PRO A 38 7.50 3.71 17.93
N HIS A 39 6.78 2.57 17.84
CA HIS A 39 7.26 1.24 18.22
C HIS A 39 7.17 0.29 17.03
N PRO A 40 8.08 0.39 16.04
CA PRO A 40 7.99 -0.33 14.77
C PRO A 40 7.98 -1.85 14.93
N ALA A 41 8.80 -2.41 15.84
CA ALA A 41 8.85 -3.85 16.10
C ALA A 41 7.49 -4.38 16.60
N ALA A 42 6.82 -3.65 17.48
CA ALA A 42 5.50 -4.02 17.99
C ALA A 42 4.43 -3.93 16.89
N ALA A 43 4.46 -2.90 16.05
CA ALA A 43 3.55 -2.73 14.92
C ALA A 43 3.73 -3.86 13.88
N ILE A 44 4.96 -4.20 13.53
CA ILE A 44 5.29 -5.35 12.66
C ILE A 44 4.80 -6.67 13.26
N GLN A 45 4.94 -6.86 14.57
CA GLN A 45 4.44 -8.06 15.24
C GLN A 45 2.91 -8.16 15.20
N ARG A 46 2.20 -7.03 15.38
CA ARG A 46 0.73 -6.99 15.23
C ARG A 46 0.31 -7.32 13.80
N LEU A 47 0.98 -6.73 12.79
CA LEU A 47 0.73 -7.03 11.38
C LEU A 47 0.97 -8.51 11.07
N GLN A 48 2.08 -9.06 11.54
CA GLN A 48 2.41 -10.49 11.37
C GLN A 48 1.33 -11.39 11.95
N LYS A 49 0.88 -11.10 13.18
CA LYS A 49 -0.16 -11.86 13.87
C LYS A 49 -1.47 -11.77 13.10
N ALA A 50 -1.92 -10.57 12.74
CA ALA A 50 -3.15 -10.36 11.97
C ALA A 50 -3.11 -11.09 10.61
N TYR A 51 -1.96 -11.09 9.94
CA TYR A 51 -1.79 -11.77 8.66
C TYR A 51 -1.78 -13.31 8.78
N LEU A 52 -1.18 -13.86 9.82
CA LEU A 52 -1.10 -15.31 10.02
C LEU A 52 -2.43 -15.93 10.50
N TYR A 53 -3.20 -15.17 11.26
CA TYR A 53 -4.45 -15.64 11.86
C TYR A 53 -5.71 -15.04 11.21
N GLN A 54 -5.57 -14.48 9.99
CA GLN A 54 -6.72 -14.01 9.23
C GLN A 54 -7.64 -15.19 8.90
N GLU A 55 -8.92 -14.99 9.09
CA GLU A 55 -9.95 -15.99 8.80
C GLU A 55 -10.97 -15.42 7.81
N TYR A 56 -11.49 -16.27 6.96
CA TYR A 56 -12.57 -15.98 6.03
C TYR A 56 -13.76 -16.88 6.33
N ALA A 57 -14.97 -16.36 6.15
CA ALA A 57 -16.20 -17.11 6.39
C ALA A 57 -16.35 -18.31 5.43
N SER A 58 -15.67 -18.29 4.29
CA SER A 58 -15.70 -19.36 3.31
C SER A 58 -14.33 -19.61 2.66
N THR A 59 -14.18 -20.79 2.04
CA THR A 59 -12.99 -21.13 1.23
C THR A 59 -12.87 -20.33 -0.06
N ARG A 60 -13.93 -19.57 -0.44
CA ARG A 60 -13.95 -18.68 -1.61
C ARG A 60 -14.52 -17.33 -1.17
N PRO A 61 -13.72 -16.51 -0.48
CA PRO A 61 -14.18 -15.22 0.01
C PRO A 61 -14.54 -14.28 -1.13
N THR A 62 -15.54 -13.44 -0.91
CA THR A 62 -15.89 -12.37 -1.85
C THR A 62 -14.84 -11.25 -1.80
N PRO A 63 -14.67 -10.45 -2.88
CA PRO A 63 -13.78 -9.29 -2.85
C PRO A 63 -14.11 -8.30 -1.71
N GLN A 64 -15.38 -8.19 -1.35
CA GLN A 64 -15.82 -7.34 -0.26
C GLN A 64 -15.35 -7.88 1.09
N GLU A 65 -15.47 -9.17 1.32
CA GLU A 65 -14.99 -9.83 2.54
C GLU A 65 -13.47 -9.69 2.68
N VAL A 66 -12.71 -9.94 1.59
CA VAL A 66 -11.26 -9.73 1.57
C VAL A 66 -10.90 -8.29 1.93
N SER A 67 -11.64 -7.32 1.39
CA SER A 67 -11.42 -5.90 1.69
C SER A 67 -11.74 -5.55 3.16
N GLN A 68 -12.74 -6.17 3.76
CA GLN A 68 -13.08 -5.99 5.17
C GLN A 68 -12.02 -6.61 6.10
N VAL A 69 -11.60 -7.83 5.82
CA VAL A 69 -10.51 -8.49 6.58
C VAL A 69 -9.22 -7.67 6.48
N ALA A 70 -8.87 -7.17 5.30
CA ALA A 70 -7.72 -6.30 5.12
C ALA A 70 -7.79 -5.02 5.96
N GLU A 71 -8.98 -4.43 6.10
CA GLU A 71 -9.19 -3.25 6.93
C GLU A 71 -8.99 -3.54 8.41
N VAL A 72 -9.54 -4.64 8.90
CA VAL A 72 -9.33 -5.09 10.29
C VAL A 72 -7.85 -5.33 10.56
N MET A 73 -7.15 -6.04 9.67
CA MET A 73 -5.71 -6.28 9.81
C MET A 73 -4.90 -4.98 9.88
N LEU A 74 -5.24 -3.99 9.06
CA LEU A 74 -4.58 -2.68 9.09
C LEU A 74 -4.85 -1.92 10.38
N GLN A 75 -6.09 -1.92 10.85
CA GLN A 75 -6.47 -1.29 12.12
C GLN A 75 -5.74 -1.94 13.30
N GLU A 76 -5.66 -3.27 13.35
CA GLU A 76 -4.90 -3.98 14.37
C GLU A 76 -3.39 -3.67 14.30
N ALA A 77 -2.82 -3.66 13.09
CA ALA A 77 -1.40 -3.39 12.90
C ALA A 77 -1.01 -1.97 13.33
N LEU A 78 -1.81 -0.98 12.95
CA LEU A 78 -1.56 0.43 13.27
C LEU A 78 -1.92 0.77 14.72
N GLY A 79 -2.97 0.13 15.28
CA GLY A 79 -3.51 0.47 16.61
C GLY A 79 -4.31 1.78 16.59
N GLN A 80 -4.69 2.26 17.76
CA GLN A 80 -5.61 3.41 17.90
C GLN A 80 -5.05 4.72 17.34
N ASP A 81 -3.79 5.01 17.62
CA ASP A 81 -3.14 6.27 17.25
C ASP A 81 -2.28 6.17 15.99
N GLY A 82 -2.14 4.98 15.41
CA GLY A 82 -1.17 4.72 14.34
C GLY A 82 -1.37 5.52 13.06
N VAL A 83 -2.59 5.91 12.72
CA VAL A 83 -2.87 6.82 11.60
C VAL A 83 -2.30 8.20 11.90
N LYS A 84 -2.57 8.73 13.08
CA LYS A 84 -2.09 10.02 13.55
C LYS A 84 -0.56 10.03 13.66
N ASP A 85 0.00 9.01 14.30
CA ASP A 85 1.45 8.86 14.45
C ASP A 85 2.17 8.88 13.12
N LEU A 86 1.65 8.14 12.11
CA LEU A 86 2.23 8.09 10.77
C LEU A 86 2.19 9.45 10.07
N LEU A 87 1.10 10.20 10.24
CA LEU A 87 0.92 11.50 9.57
C LEU A 87 1.69 12.63 10.23
N GLN A 88 1.90 12.58 11.54
CA GLN A 88 2.53 13.65 12.31
C GLN A 88 4.05 13.50 12.48
N GLN A 89 4.59 12.30 12.29
CA GLN A 89 6.02 12.09 12.41
C GLN A 89 6.77 12.64 11.18
N ASN A 90 7.97 13.17 11.36
CA ASN A 90 8.75 13.82 10.30
C ASN A 90 9.93 12.97 9.81
N ARG A 91 10.16 11.81 10.41
CA ARG A 91 11.30 10.96 10.13
C ARG A 91 11.10 10.11 8.88
N PHE A 92 9.90 9.53 8.72
CA PHE A 92 9.57 8.66 7.60
C PHE A 92 8.54 9.32 6.68
N ARG A 93 8.91 9.49 5.42
CA ARG A 93 8.05 10.06 4.39
C ARG A 93 7.47 8.93 3.55
N ASN A 94 6.27 8.49 3.89
CA ASN A 94 5.61 7.40 3.19
C ASN A 94 5.09 7.85 1.82
N ALA A 95 5.34 7.02 0.80
CA ALA A 95 4.74 7.11 -0.53
C ALA A 95 4.08 5.78 -0.87
N ILE A 96 2.76 5.74 -0.84
CA ILE A 96 1.93 4.56 -1.09
C ILE A 96 1.52 4.57 -2.55
N ILE A 97 2.02 3.61 -3.32
CA ILE A 97 1.72 3.50 -4.74
C ILE A 97 0.49 2.62 -4.94
N THR A 98 -0.47 3.17 -5.68
CA THR A 98 -1.69 2.48 -6.11
C THR A 98 -1.86 2.59 -7.61
N ALA A 99 -2.72 1.73 -8.18
CA ALA A 99 -3.10 1.77 -9.59
C ALA A 99 -4.58 2.16 -9.73
N ARG A 100 -4.85 3.15 -10.58
CA ARG A 100 -6.22 3.53 -10.96
C ARG A 100 -6.53 3.01 -12.35
N ALA A 101 -7.49 2.11 -12.44
CA ALA A 101 -7.95 1.53 -13.69
C ALA A 101 -8.62 2.57 -14.61
N LYS A 102 -8.40 2.46 -15.93
CA LYS A 102 -8.96 3.31 -16.99
C LYS A 102 -9.73 2.48 -18.01
N GLY A 103 -10.73 3.08 -18.65
CA GLY A 103 -11.44 2.45 -19.77
C GLY A 103 -12.00 1.07 -19.42
N ILE A 104 -11.68 0.08 -20.21
CA ILE A 104 -12.17 -1.31 -20.09
C ILE A 104 -11.74 -2.02 -18.78
N THR A 105 -10.67 -1.57 -18.13
CA THR A 105 -10.21 -2.16 -16.87
C THR A 105 -10.99 -1.68 -15.65
N ARG A 106 -11.95 -0.74 -15.81
CA ARG A 106 -12.85 -0.29 -14.74
C ARG A 106 -13.93 -1.29 -14.37
N GLY A 107 -14.11 -2.36 -15.15
CA GLY A 107 -15.09 -3.41 -14.86
C GLY A 107 -14.90 -4.00 -13.47
N LYS A 108 -15.96 -4.00 -12.65
CA LYS A 108 -15.90 -4.50 -11.28
C LYS A 108 -16.17 -6.01 -11.18
N SER A 109 -16.73 -6.61 -12.21
CA SER A 109 -17.06 -8.05 -12.23
C SER A 109 -17.40 -8.53 -13.65
N GLY A 110 -17.38 -9.86 -13.85
CA GLY A 110 -17.83 -10.53 -15.06
C GLY A 110 -16.94 -10.34 -16.28
N LEU A 111 -17.54 -10.38 -17.46
CA LEU A 111 -16.84 -10.30 -18.75
C LEU A 111 -15.97 -9.03 -18.92
N PRO A 112 -16.44 -7.82 -18.55
CA PRO A 112 -15.59 -6.62 -18.65
C PRO A 112 -14.31 -6.69 -17.80
N LEU A 113 -14.37 -7.25 -16.59
CA LEU A 113 -13.20 -7.45 -15.75
C LEU A 113 -12.23 -8.42 -16.40
N LEU A 114 -12.72 -9.58 -16.87
CA LEU A 114 -11.90 -10.60 -17.52
C LEU A 114 -11.24 -10.05 -18.80
N ALA A 115 -12.00 -9.34 -19.65
CA ALA A 115 -11.46 -8.69 -20.84
C ALA A 115 -10.39 -7.64 -20.50
N GLY A 116 -10.61 -6.83 -19.46
CA GLY A 116 -9.63 -5.86 -18.97
C GLY A 116 -8.33 -6.52 -18.49
N MET A 117 -8.44 -7.59 -17.71
CA MET A 117 -7.30 -8.33 -17.18
C MET A 117 -6.50 -9.03 -18.31
N THR A 118 -7.17 -9.69 -19.26
CA THR A 118 -6.50 -10.34 -20.39
C THR A 118 -5.82 -9.33 -21.30
N THR A 119 -6.42 -8.17 -21.55
CA THR A 119 -5.81 -7.08 -22.30
C THR A 119 -4.59 -6.52 -21.58
N ALA A 120 -4.69 -6.31 -20.25
CA ALA A 120 -3.54 -5.84 -19.46
C ALA A 120 -2.39 -6.85 -19.48
N MET A 121 -2.69 -8.15 -19.39
CA MET A 121 -1.69 -9.22 -19.47
C MET A 121 -1.00 -9.24 -20.84
N ALA A 122 -1.75 -9.17 -21.93
CA ALA A 122 -1.20 -9.14 -23.29
C ALA A 122 -0.32 -7.90 -23.51
N LEU A 123 -0.77 -6.72 -23.08
CA LEU A 123 0.00 -5.48 -23.18
C LEU A 123 1.28 -5.52 -22.32
N ASN A 124 1.24 -6.14 -21.15
CA ASN A 124 2.42 -6.28 -20.29
C ASN A 124 3.51 -7.17 -20.93
N ILE A 125 3.09 -8.20 -21.70
CA ILE A 125 4.02 -9.04 -22.48
C ILE A 125 4.73 -8.21 -23.58
N LEU A 126 3.99 -7.32 -24.23
CA LEU A 126 4.53 -6.48 -25.30
C LEU A 126 5.43 -5.36 -24.75
N SER A 127 4.98 -4.64 -23.75
CA SER A 127 5.75 -3.58 -23.10
C SER A 127 5.11 -3.16 -21.78
N ARG A 128 5.91 -3.03 -20.72
CA ARG A 128 5.44 -2.44 -19.44
C ARG A 128 4.87 -1.03 -19.60
N ARG A 129 5.38 -0.24 -20.57
CA ARG A 129 4.87 1.12 -20.82
C ARG A 129 3.44 1.11 -21.34
N SER A 130 3.03 0.05 -22.05
CA SER A 130 1.66 -0.09 -22.57
C SER A 130 0.62 -0.21 -21.47
N LEU A 131 0.99 -0.65 -20.25
CA LEU A 131 0.11 -0.64 -19.08
C LEU A 131 -0.36 0.78 -18.72
N GLY A 132 0.43 1.81 -19.06
CA GLY A 132 0.04 3.21 -18.88
C GLY A 132 -1.21 3.63 -19.66
N LEU A 133 -1.62 2.87 -20.69
CA LEU A 133 -2.88 3.08 -21.41
C LEU A 133 -4.09 2.64 -20.58
N LEU A 134 -3.91 1.61 -19.73
CA LEU A 134 -4.98 0.99 -18.94
C LEU A 134 -4.99 1.45 -17.49
N PHE A 135 -3.86 1.92 -16.97
CA PHE A 135 -3.72 2.32 -15.57
C PHE A 135 -2.98 3.65 -15.45
N ASP A 136 -3.45 4.49 -14.52
CA ASP A 136 -2.67 5.59 -13.97
C ASP A 136 -2.08 5.17 -12.64
N ARG A 137 -0.89 5.68 -12.32
CA ARG A 137 -0.33 5.57 -10.98
C ARG A 137 -0.92 6.67 -10.10
N VAL A 138 -1.35 6.33 -8.91
CA VAL A 138 -1.68 7.29 -7.86
C VAL A 138 -0.73 7.07 -6.70
N ALA A 139 0.00 8.10 -6.33
CA ALA A 139 0.93 8.10 -5.21
C ALA A 139 0.35 8.93 -4.07
N PHE A 140 -0.04 8.25 -2.99
CA PHE A 140 -0.45 8.91 -1.76
C PHE A 140 0.80 9.17 -0.92
N CYS A 141 1.10 10.44 -0.69
CA CYS A 141 2.39 10.86 -0.15
C CYS A 141 2.24 11.61 1.17
N HIS A 142 3.18 11.38 2.08
CA HIS A 142 3.36 12.22 3.26
C HIS A 142 3.46 13.70 2.83
N ALA A 143 2.94 14.61 3.65
CA ALA A 143 2.87 16.05 3.32
C ALA A 143 4.24 16.64 2.95
N GLU A 144 5.28 16.25 3.69
CA GLU A 144 6.66 16.68 3.51
C GLU A 144 7.38 16.08 2.28
N LEU A 145 6.75 15.14 1.56
CA LEU A 145 7.32 14.56 0.35
C LEU A 145 6.82 15.32 -0.87
N GLU A 146 7.62 16.25 -1.37
CA GLU A 146 7.26 17.10 -2.51
C GLU A 146 7.25 16.33 -3.83
N GLU A 147 8.25 15.48 -4.06
CA GLU A 147 8.40 14.69 -5.28
C GLU A 147 8.34 13.19 -5.01
N VAL A 148 7.63 12.48 -5.88
CA VAL A 148 7.56 11.01 -5.84
C VAL A 148 8.74 10.45 -6.61
N PRO A 149 9.64 9.68 -5.99
CA PRO A 149 10.75 9.08 -6.72
C PRO A 149 10.26 8.03 -7.74
N PHE A 150 11.03 7.82 -8.81
CA PHE A 150 10.80 6.77 -9.81
C PHE A 150 9.45 6.84 -10.54
N THR A 151 9.00 8.04 -10.92
CA THR A 151 7.70 8.24 -11.60
C THR A 151 7.72 7.97 -13.10
N GLN A 152 8.86 7.64 -13.69
CA GLN A 152 9.01 7.43 -15.13
C GLN A 152 8.09 6.33 -15.66
N GLY A 153 7.56 6.53 -16.87
CA GLY A 153 6.82 5.53 -17.63
C GLY A 153 5.31 5.43 -17.35
N PHE A 154 4.78 6.14 -16.34
CA PHE A 154 3.35 6.19 -16.07
C PHE A 154 2.91 7.61 -15.72
N ASN A 155 1.68 7.96 -16.15
CA ASN A 155 1.05 9.16 -15.62
C ASN A 155 0.84 8.97 -14.11
N THR A 156 1.45 9.85 -13.31
CA THR A 156 1.44 9.73 -11.85
C THR A 156 0.72 10.94 -11.24
N GLN A 157 -0.36 10.68 -10.53
CA GLN A 157 -1.05 11.68 -9.74
C GLN A 157 -0.56 11.60 -8.29
N ARG A 158 -0.06 12.70 -7.75
CA ARG A 158 0.25 12.82 -6.32
C ARG A 158 -1.00 13.23 -5.55
N VAL A 159 -1.23 12.59 -4.41
CA VAL A 159 -2.29 12.90 -3.45
C VAL A 159 -1.65 13.00 -2.06
N ALA A 160 -1.93 14.06 -1.32
CA ALA A 160 -1.44 14.17 0.05
C ALA A 160 -2.17 13.17 0.96
N LEU A 161 -1.41 12.48 1.82
CA LEU A 161 -1.96 11.63 2.87
C LEU A 161 -2.64 12.48 3.95
N ASN A 162 -3.78 11.99 4.42
CA ASN A 162 -4.53 12.53 5.55
C ASN A 162 -5.23 11.39 6.31
N GLU A 163 -5.90 11.72 7.41
CA GLU A 163 -6.58 10.73 8.26
C GLU A 163 -7.68 9.95 7.52
N GLU A 164 -8.37 10.59 6.57
CA GLU A 164 -9.48 9.97 5.83
C GLU A 164 -9.00 9.00 4.74
N ASN A 165 -7.83 9.27 4.12
CA ASN A 165 -7.37 8.52 2.95
C ASN A 165 -6.26 7.51 3.24
N LEU A 166 -5.62 7.50 4.42
CA LEU A 166 -4.49 6.61 4.71
C LEU A 166 -4.90 5.13 4.65
N ILE A 167 -5.92 4.71 5.40
CA ILE A 167 -6.39 3.32 5.39
C ILE A 167 -6.91 2.92 3.99
N PRO A 168 -7.77 3.72 3.33
CA PRO A 168 -8.14 3.48 1.94
C PRO A 168 -6.96 3.33 0.97
N ALA A 169 -5.92 4.15 1.09
CA ALA A 169 -4.73 4.07 0.25
C ALA A 169 -3.94 2.77 0.48
N LEU A 170 -3.73 2.39 1.74
CA LEU A 170 -3.08 1.12 2.11
C LEU A 170 -3.87 -0.08 1.57
N LYS A 171 -5.19 -0.09 1.73
CA LYS A 171 -6.08 -1.13 1.16
C LYS A 171 -5.98 -1.17 -0.36
N ALA A 172 -6.12 -0.02 -1.03
CA ALA A 172 -6.03 0.07 -2.49
C ALA A 172 -4.69 -0.38 -3.04
N SER A 173 -3.60 -0.16 -2.30
CA SER A 173 -2.27 -0.65 -2.65
C SER A 173 -2.14 -2.17 -2.47
N GLY A 174 -2.83 -2.75 -1.49
CA GLY A 174 -2.86 -4.19 -1.23
C GLY A 174 -3.91 -4.97 -2.04
N ALA A 175 -4.86 -4.28 -2.69
CA ALA A 175 -5.87 -4.92 -3.52
C ALA A 175 -5.23 -5.46 -4.81
N ILE A 176 -5.38 -6.74 -5.05
CA ILE A 176 -4.96 -7.47 -6.26
C ILE A 176 -6.20 -7.89 -7.04
#